data_2138334e5d93895b571d758ace8ad721
#
_entry.id   2138334e5d93895b571d758ace8ad721
#
_cell.length_a   1.000
_cell.length_b   1.000
_cell.length_c   1.000
_cell.angle_alpha   90.00
_cell.angle_beta   90.00
_cell.angle_gamma   90.00
#
_symmetry.space_group_name_H-M   'P 1'
#
loop_
_entity.id
_entity.type
_entity.pdbx_description
1 polymer ?
#
loop_
_entity_poly.entity_id
_entity_poly.type
_entity_poly.pdbx_seq_one_letter_code
_entity_poly.pdbx_strand_id
1 'polypeptide(L)'
;MVTGNIVYLLRNFLRCSAYETVIFGWVMHQREIIDGLLEQLQDLDFRFYLFTLTLSEGALRARLEHDIANGVRSADVIERSVARLPLYDTMDSIKIDVSSIRPEEAAQRICREIERREEP
;
A
#
# COMPACT_ATOMS: atom_id res chain seq x y z
N MET A 1 -10.62 14.50 -9.37
CA MET A 1 -11.50 13.47 -9.96
C MET A 1 -11.16 12.08 -9.48
N VAL A 2 -9.93 11.60 -9.67
CA VAL A 2 -9.54 10.27 -9.18
C VAL A 2 -9.69 10.16 -7.66
N THR A 3 -9.19 11.15 -6.92
CA THR A 3 -9.30 11.17 -5.46
C THR A 3 -10.76 11.15 -4.99
N GLY A 4 -11.63 11.90 -5.67
CA GLY A 4 -13.06 11.91 -5.34
C GLY A 4 -13.71 10.54 -5.50
N ASN A 5 -13.36 9.80 -6.55
CA ASN A 5 -13.87 8.47 -6.78
C ASN A 5 -13.37 7.48 -5.72
N ILE A 6 -12.09 7.58 -5.34
CA ILE A 6 -11.49 6.76 -4.29
C ILE A 6 -12.22 7.00 -2.96
N VAL A 7 -12.40 8.25 -2.56
CA VAL A 7 -13.07 8.61 -1.31
C VAL A 7 -14.51 8.09 -1.32
N TYR A 8 -15.22 8.25 -2.42
CA TYR A 8 -16.60 7.77 -2.55
C TYR A 8 -16.70 6.26 -2.30
N LEU A 9 -15.83 5.48 -2.93
CA LEU A 9 -15.81 4.03 -2.76
C LEU A 9 -15.41 3.63 -1.35
N LEU A 10 -14.37 4.26 -0.79
CA LEU A 10 -13.92 3.96 0.57
C LEU A 10 -15.01 4.26 1.60
N ARG A 11 -15.72 5.38 1.47
CA ARG A 11 -16.83 5.70 2.37
C ARG A 11 -17.92 4.64 2.33
N ASN A 12 -18.28 4.18 1.13
CA ASN A 12 -19.29 3.15 0.98
C ASN A 12 -18.87 1.83 1.63
N PHE A 13 -17.62 1.41 1.43
CA PHE A 13 -17.12 0.18 2.03
C PHE A 13 -17.00 0.29 3.55
N LEU A 14 -16.50 1.42 4.07
CA LEU A 14 -16.33 1.63 5.51
C LEU A 14 -17.67 1.70 6.25
N ARG A 15 -18.73 2.15 5.58
CA ARG A 15 -20.08 2.19 6.15
C ARG A 15 -20.81 0.85 6.08
N CYS A 16 -20.32 -0.09 5.27
CA CYS A 16 -20.98 -1.37 5.09
C CYS A 16 -20.69 -2.29 6.26
N SER A 17 -21.74 -2.70 7.00
CA SER A 17 -21.59 -3.58 8.16
C SER A 17 -21.23 -5.03 7.78
N ALA A 18 -21.28 -5.36 6.48
CA ALA A 18 -20.89 -6.69 6.01
C ALA A 18 -19.37 -6.89 5.98
N TYR A 19 -18.58 -5.82 6.06
CA TYR A 19 -17.13 -5.88 6.00
C TYR A 19 -16.50 -5.51 7.34
N GLU A 20 -15.61 -6.38 7.84
CA GLU A 20 -14.80 -6.08 9.02
C GLU A 20 -13.53 -5.33 8.66
N THR A 21 -13.01 -5.57 7.46
CA THR A 21 -11.74 -5.02 7.00
C THR A 21 -11.88 -4.51 5.57
N VAL A 22 -11.34 -3.33 5.34
CA VAL A 22 -11.23 -2.74 4.00
C VAL A 22 -9.75 -2.58 3.69
N ILE A 23 -9.31 -3.14 2.57
CA ILE A 23 -7.92 -3.04 2.10
C ILE A 23 -7.88 -2.12 0.90
N PHE A 24 -7.02 -1.11 0.97
CA PHE A 24 -6.83 -0.15 -0.11
C PHE A 24 -5.36 -0.11 -0.50
N GLY A 25 -5.07 -0.34 -1.79
CA GLY A 25 -3.72 -0.26 -2.34
C GLY A 25 -3.64 0.75 -3.45
N TRP A 26 -2.66 1.63 -3.37
CA TRP A 26 -2.41 2.64 -4.38
C TRP A 26 -0.95 3.14 -4.26
N VAL A 27 -0.47 3.83 -5.27
CA VAL A 27 0.87 4.45 -5.24
C VAL A 27 0.76 5.73 -4.41
N MET A 28 1.12 5.64 -3.13
CA MET A 28 1.05 6.75 -2.18
C MET A 28 2.44 7.05 -1.63
N HIS A 29 3.29 7.59 -2.51
CA HIS A 29 4.69 7.85 -2.20
C HIS A 29 4.94 9.17 -1.46
N GLN A 30 3.88 9.94 -1.22
CA GLN A 30 3.92 11.20 -0.47
C GLN A 30 2.87 11.17 0.63
N ARG A 31 3.26 11.64 1.82
CA ARG A 31 2.35 11.64 2.98
C ARG A 31 1.09 12.47 2.74
N GLU A 32 1.21 13.54 1.95
CA GLU A 32 0.11 14.43 1.62
C GLU A 32 -1.04 13.71 0.91
N ILE A 33 -0.73 12.69 0.11
CA ILE A 33 -1.74 11.88 -0.58
C ILE A 33 -2.60 11.16 0.46
N ILE A 34 -1.94 10.54 1.44
CA ILE A 34 -2.59 9.76 2.50
C ILE A 34 -3.41 10.68 3.40
N ASP A 35 -2.82 11.80 3.83
CA ASP A 35 -3.47 12.75 4.71
C ASP A 35 -4.72 13.36 4.05
N GLY A 36 -4.65 13.63 2.74
CA GLY A 36 -5.79 14.14 1.99
C GLY A 36 -6.94 13.15 1.93
N LEU A 37 -6.65 11.85 1.79
CA LEU A 37 -7.69 10.82 1.83
C LEU A 37 -8.30 10.69 3.23
N LEU A 38 -7.47 10.64 4.26
CA LEU A 38 -7.93 10.48 5.64
C LEU A 38 -8.76 11.68 6.11
N GLU A 39 -8.40 12.89 5.71
CA GLU A 39 -9.16 14.09 6.04
C GLU A 39 -10.61 13.99 5.58
N GLN A 40 -10.84 13.41 4.42
CA GLN A 40 -12.18 13.25 3.86
C GLN A 40 -12.94 12.06 4.44
N LEU A 41 -12.32 11.25 5.30
CA LEU A 41 -12.92 10.08 5.94
C LEU A 41 -13.01 10.24 7.46
N GLN A 42 -12.60 11.37 8.02
CA GLN A 42 -12.47 11.55 9.48
C GLN A 42 -13.79 11.50 10.25
N ASP A 43 -14.92 11.64 9.56
CA ASP A 43 -16.24 11.52 10.17
C ASP A 43 -16.70 10.05 10.36
N LEU A 44 -15.93 9.09 9.86
CA LEU A 44 -16.22 7.67 9.98
C LEU A 44 -15.39 7.04 11.10
N ASP A 45 -15.96 6.03 11.75
CA ASP A 45 -15.28 5.31 12.82
C ASP A 45 -14.62 4.05 12.26
N PHE A 46 -13.28 4.05 12.26
CA PHE A 46 -12.50 2.90 11.82
C PHE A 46 -11.07 3.00 12.37
N ARG A 47 -10.39 1.85 12.45
CA ARG A 47 -8.96 1.81 12.78
C ARG A 47 -8.16 1.84 11.48
N PHE A 48 -7.15 2.72 11.45
CA PHE A 48 -6.32 2.88 10.28
C PHE A 48 -4.92 2.31 10.51
N TYR A 49 -4.47 1.49 9.57
CA TYR A 49 -3.11 0.97 9.55
C TYR A 49 -2.49 1.27 8.18
N LEU A 50 -1.33 1.92 8.20
CA LEU A 50 -0.59 2.20 6.97
C LEU A 50 0.58 1.24 6.87
N PHE A 51 0.58 0.42 5.83
CA PHE A 51 1.67 -0.49 5.53
C PHE A 51 2.41 -0.04 4.28
N THR A 52 3.74 -0.13 4.33
CA THR A 52 4.59 0.06 3.16
C THR A 52 5.33 -1.23 2.89
N LEU A 53 5.13 -1.79 1.71
CA LEU A 53 5.89 -2.95 1.27
C LEU A 53 7.20 -2.44 0.69
N THR A 54 8.31 -2.77 1.37
CA THR A 54 9.64 -2.32 0.95
C THR A 54 10.39 -3.46 0.29
N LEU A 55 11.33 -3.12 -0.59
CA LEU A 55 12.20 -4.10 -1.20
C LEU A 55 13.48 -3.42 -1.69
N SER A 56 14.54 -4.22 -1.87
CA SER A 56 15.79 -3.73 -2.40
C SER A 56 15.64 -3.29 -3.86
N GLU A 57 16.50 -2.39 -4.32
CA GLU A 57 16.50 -1.97 -5.73
C GLU A 57 16.67 -3.17 -6.65
N GLY A 58 17.57 -4.11 -6.32
CA GLY A 58 17.78 -5.30 -7.11
C GLY A 58 16.53 -6.18 -7.23
N ALA A 59 15.81 -6.38 -6.13
CA ALA A 59 14.56 -7.14 -6.13
C ALA A 59 13.48 -6.43 -6.97
N LEU A 60 13.39 -5.12 -6.84
CA LEU A 60 12.41 -4.33 -7.61
C LEU A 60 12.71 -4.43 -9.11
N ARG A 61 13.96 -4.22 -9.50
CA ARG A 61 14.37 -4.32 -10.92
C ARG A 61 14.06 -5.70 -11.49
N ALA A 62 14.38 -6.75 -10.74
CA ALA A 62 14.13 -8.13 -11.19
C ALA A 62 12.64 -8.39 -11.43
N ARG A 63 11.78 -7.93 -10.52
CA ARG A 63 10.32 -8.09 -10.66
C ARG A 63 9.76 -7.30 -11.83
N LEU A 64 10.22 -6.07 -12.02
CA LEU A 64 9.77 -5.25 -13.13
C LEU A 64 10.26 -5.77 -14.48
N GLU A 65 11.50 -6.26 -14.55
CA GLU A 65 12.02 -6.90 -15.75
C GLU A 65 11.20 -8.14 -16.13
N HIS A 66 10.81 -8.94 -15.14
CA HIS A 66 9.94 -10.09 -15.36
C HIS A 66 8.60 -9.66 -15.94
N ASP A 67 7.98 -8.62 -15.39
CA ASP A 67 6.71 -8.08 -15.86
C ASP A 67 6.82 -7.54 -17.31
N ILE A 68 7.92 -6.86 -17.62
CA ILE A 68 8.18 -6.36 -18.97
C ILE A 68 8.31 -7.53 -19.96
N ALA A 69 9.07 -8.55 -19.58
CA ALA A 69 9.27 -9.73 -20.43
C ALA A 69 7.96 -10.47 -20.70
N ASN A 70 7.01 -10.42 -19.77
CA ASN A 70 5.69 -11.04 -19.91
C ASN A 70 4.62 -10.09 -20.48
N GLY A 71 5.01 -8.89 -20.92
CA GLY A 71 4.09 -7.94 -21.52
C GLY A 71 3.14 -7.25 -20.55
N VAL A 72 3.38 -7.38 -19.24
CA VAL A 72 2.51 -6.78 -18.21
C VAL A 72 2.79 -5.28 -18.04
N ARG A 73 4.04 -4.86 -18.23
CA ARG A 73 4.46 -3.47 -18.08
C ARG A 73 5.36 -3.03 -19.21
N SER A 74 5.41 -1.72 -19.45
CA SER A 74 6.32 -1.13 -20.44
C SER A 74 7.71 -0.87 -19.82
N ALA A 75 8.73 -0.75 -20.67
CA ALA A 75 10.12 -0.66 -20.24
C ALA A 75 10.47 0.59 -19.43
N ASP A 76 9.68 1.65 -19.56
CA ASP A 76 9.92 2.92 -18.86
C ASP A 76 9.56 2.89 -17.36
N VAL A 77 8.92 1.82 -16.88
CA VAL A 77 8.47 1.72 -15.50
C VAL A 77 9.63 1.58 -14.51
N ILE A 78 10.75 0.99 -14.91
CA ILE A 78 11.87 0.66 -14.01
C ILE A 78 12.44 1.92 -13.35
N GLU A 79 12.86 2.89 -14.13
CA GLU A 79 13.52 4.08 -13.59
C GLU A 79 12.58 4.93 -12.72
N ARG A 80 11.32 5.03 -13.11
CA ARG A 80 10.31 5.74 -12.30
C ARG A 80 10.09 5.07 -10.96
N SER A 81 10.01 3.75 -10.94
CA SER A 81 9.77 3.00 -9.72
C SER A 81 10.98 3.04 -8.79
N VAL A 82 12.19 2.90 -9.33
CA VAL A 82 13.42 2.99 -8.56
C VAL A 82 13.58 4.38 -7.93
N ALA A 83 13.24 5.43 -8.67
CA ALA A 83 13.32 6.80 -8.16
C ALA A 83 12.40 7.06 -6.97
N ARG A 84 11.33 6.28 -6.80
CA ARG A 84 10.39 6.42 -5.68
C ARG A 84 10.80 5.67 -4.41
N LEU A 85 11.75 4.73 -4.51
CA LEU A 85 12.14 3.92 -3.35
C LEU A 85 12.53 4.74 -2.12
N PRO A 86 13.37 5.79 -2.23
CA PRO A 86 13.74 6.58 -1.05
C PRO A 86 12.54 7.27 -0.39
N LEU A 87 11.52 7.62 -1.15
CA LEU A 87 10.32 8.27 -0.62
C LEU A 87 9.53 7.34 0.30
N TYR A 88 9.46 6.05 -0.06
CA TYR A 88 8.81 5.06 0.80
C TYR A 88 9.62 4.77 2.05
N ASP A 89 10.94 4.79 1.98
CA ASP A 89 11.80 4.54 3.14
C ASP A 89 11.62 5.58 4.24
N THR A 90 11.32 6.82 3.86
CA THR A 90 11.10 7.92 4.82
C THR A 90 9.64 8.04 5.27
N MET A 91 8.73 7.25 4.71
CA MET A 91 7.32 7.27 5.09
C MET A 91 7.13 6.74 6.52
N ASP A 92 6.35 7.45 7.33
CA ASP A 92 5.97 6.97 8.65
C ASP A 92 4.87 5.92 8.52
N SER A 93 5.27 4.66 8.47
CA SER A 93 4.38 3.54 8.21
C SER A 93 4.97 2.25 8.79
N ILE A 94 4.15 1.20 8.83
CA ILE A 94 4.60 -0.14 9.19
C ILE A 94 5.25 -0.75 7.95
N LYS A 95 6.57 -0.99 8.01
CA LYS A 95 7.31 -1.47 6.86
C LYS A 95 7.47 -2.98 6.89
N ILE A 96 7.23 -3.61 5.75
CA ILE A 96 7.42 -5.05 5.56
C ILE A 96 8.33 -5.24 4.35
N ASP A 97 9.49 -5.83 4.57
CA ASP A 97 10.44 -6.11 3.49
C ASP A 97 9.99 -7.36 2.74
N VAL A 98 9.65 -7.18 1.48
CA VAL A 98 9.15 -8.25 0.62
C VAL A 98 10.17 -8.68 -0.44
N SER A 99 11.44 -8.30 -0.27
CA SER A 99 12.50 -8.58 -1.25
C SER A 99 12.63 -10.07 -1.56
N SER A 100 12.51 -10.92 -0.54
CA SER A 100 12.78 -12.36 -0.65
C SER A 100 11.63 -13.25 -0.17
N ILE A 101 10.44 -12.71 -0.01
CA ILE A 101 9.27 -13.46 0.45
C ILE A 101 8.18 -13.51 -0.62
N ARG A 102 7.30 -14.50 -0.50
CA ARG A 102 6.15 -14.66 -1.38
C ARG A 102 5.00 -13.76 -0.93
N PRO A 103 4.06 -13.44 -1.83
CA PRO A 103 2.89 -12.63 -1.46
C PRO A 103 2.11 -13.19 -0.28
N GLU A 104 1.98 -14.52 -0.16
CA GLU A 104 1.27 -15.17 0.92
C GLU A 104 1.94 -14.88 2.28
N GLU A 105 3.27 -14.91 2.32
CA GLU A 105 4.00 -14.58 3.54
C GLU A 105 3.87 -13.10 3.90
N ALA A 106 3.89 -12.22 2.90
CA ALA A 106 3.66 -10.79 3.13
C ALA A 106 2.29 -10.55 3.75
N ALA A 107 1.26 -11.19 3.22
CA ALA A 107 -0.10 -11.09 3.76
C ALA A 107 -0.17 -11.58 5.21
N GLN A 108 0.50 -12.69 5.53
CA GLN A 108 0.56 -13.21 6.89
C GLN A 108 1.24 -12.24 7.85
N ARG A 109 2.32 -11.59 7.42
CA ARG A 109 3.01 -10.59 8.24
C ARG A 109 2.14 -9.37 8.52
N ILE A 110 1.38 -8.93 7.53
CA ILE A 110 0.42 -7.83 7.71
C ILE A 110 -0.62 -8.21 8.76
N CYS A 111 -1.20 -9.39 8.67
CA CYS A 111 -2.20 -9.87 9.62
C CYS A 111 -1.61 -9.94 11.04
N ARG A 112 -0.40 -10.47 11.20
CA ARG A 112 0.26 -10.56 12.50
C ARG A 112 0.52 -9.18 13.11
N GLU A 113 0.91 -8.22 12.31
CA GLU A 113 1.14 -6.85 12.79
C GLU A 113 -0.15 -6.20 13.28
N ILE A 114 -1.25 -6.42 12.58
CA ILE A 114 -2.55 -5.90 12.99
C ILE A 114 -2.99 -6.55 14.31
N GLU A 115 -2.90 -7.88 14.40
CA GLU A 115 -3.25 -8.62 15.61
C GLU A 115 -2.44 -8.16 16.82
N ARG A 116 -1.13 -8.00 16.63
CA ARG A 116 -0.23 -7.54 17.70
C ARG A 116 -0.60 -6.14 18.21
N ARG A 117 -1.02 -5.26 17.32
CA ARG A 117 -1.38 -3.87 17.67
C ARG A 117 -2.77 -3.75 18.27
N GLU A 118 -3.63 -4.74 18.05
CA GLU A 118 -4.97 -4.78 18.63
C GLU A 118 -5.03 -5.50 19.98
N GLU A 119 -3.95 -6.15 20.38
CA GLU A 119 -3.86 -6.75 21.71
C GLU A 119 -3.81 -5.65 22.78
N PRO A 120 -4.56 -5.82 23.89
CA PRO A 120 -4.57 -4.87 25.00
C PRO A 120 -3.25 -4.82 25.79
#